data_4a57aa0675d5b04aaeff12cd04ba61aa
#
_entry.id   4a57aa0675d5b04aaeff12cd04ba61aa
#
_cell.length_a   1.000
_cell.length_b   1.000
_cell.length_c   1.000
_cell.angle_alpha   90.00
_cell.angle_beta   90.00
_cell.angle_gamma   90.00
#
_symmetry.space_group_name_H-M   'P 1'
#
loop_
_entity.id
_entity.type
_entity.pdbx_description
1 polymer ?
#
loop_
_entity_poly.entity_id
_entity_poly.type
_entity_poly.pdbx_seq_one_letter_code
_entity_poly.pdbx_strand_id
1 'polypeptide(L)'
;MNRVNKISLTELYDIKKKKENRNSIVFNHILEICNKKIKHIAEHGGMSLYYKIPPVIIGFPLYNYSICVEYIIKQLKLSGLYVSQLPPPNNSYIYISWKLEDLSHKTKSTLLLQ
;
A
#
# COMPACT_ATOMS: atom_id res chain seq x y z
N MET A 1 -44.20 -13.46 -20.75
CA MET A 1 -43.08 -12.91 -21.53
C MET A 1 -41.84 -12.91 -20.68
N ASN A 2 -40.89 -13.74 -21.00
CA ASN A 2 -39.65 -13.83 -20.23
C ASN A 2 -38.71 -12.68 -20.60
N ARG A 3 -38.46 -11.81 -19.63
CA ARG A 3 -37.42 -10.80 -19.76
C ARG A 3 -36.09 -11.42 -19.45
N VAL A 4 -35.21 -11.45 -20.42
CA VAL A 4 -33.81 -11.80 -20.21
C VAL A 4 -33.09 -10.54 -19.72
N ASN A 5 -32.48 -10.62 -18.57
CA ASN A 5 -31.63 -9.52 -18.09
C ASN A 5 -30.43 -9.41 -19.01
N LYS A 6 -30.38 -8.33 -19.76
CA LYS A 6 -29.23 -8.05 -20.62
C LYS A 6 -28.16 -7.34 -19.80
N ILE A 7 -26.94 -7.85 -19.90
CA ILE A 7 -25.78 -7.21 -19.30
C ILE A 7 -25.34 -6.10 -20.25
N SER A 8 -25.25 -4.88 -19.74
CA SER A 8 -24.71 -3.78 -20.51
C SER A 8 -23.24 -3.53 -20.16
N LEU A 9 -22.50 -3.05 -21.12
CA LEU A 9 -21.10 -2.69 -20.92
C LEU A 9 -20.95 -1.62 -19.83
N THR A 10 -21.87 -0.67 -19.81
CA THR A 10 -21.93 0.41 -18.81
C THR A 10 -22.07 -0.15 -17.40
N GLU A 11 -22.95 -1.12 -17.20
CA GLU A 11 -23.12 -1.77 -15.88
C GLU A 11 -21.85 -2.44 -15.41
N LEU A 12 -21.15 -3.14 -16.31
CA LEU A 12 -19.92 -3.83 -15.97
C LEU A 12 -18.83 -2.85 -15.57
N TYR A 13 -18.69 -1.74 -16.27
CA TYR A 13 -17.72 -0.70 -15.93
C TYR A 13 -18.09 0.01 -14.61
N ASP A 14 -19.37 0.22 -14.35
CA ASP A 14 -19.83 0.80 -13.08
C ASP A 14 -19.49 -0.10 -11.88
N ILE A 15 -19.69 -1.41 -12.04
CA ILE A 15 -19.34 -2.40 -11.01
C ILE A 15 -17.83 -2.36 -10.74
N LYS A 16 -17.02 -2.36 -11.79
CA LYS A 16 -15.56 -2.27 -11.69
C LYS A 16 -15.13 -1.01 -10.96
N LYS A 17 -15.72 0.13 -11.33
CA LYS A 17 -15.41 1.43 -10.73
C LYS A 17 -15.76 1.49 -9.26
N LYS A 18 -16.92 0.96 -8.87
CA LYS A 18 -17.34 0.88 -7.46
C LYS A 18 -16.38 0.01 -6.65
N LYS A 19 -15.93 -1.11 -7.22
CA LYS A 19 -14.97 -2.00 -6.57
C LYS A 19 -13.62 -1.31 -6.38
N GLU A 20 -13.12 -0.63 -7.38
CA GLU A 20 -11.86 0.14 -7.32
C GLU A 20 -11.94 1.23 -6.26
N ASN A 21 -13.05 1.94 -6.18
CA ASN A 21 -13.27 2.99 -5.17
C ASN A 21 -13.26 2.42 -3.75
N ARG A 22 -13.91 1.27 -3.53
CA ARG A 22 -13.91 0.60 -2.22
C ARG A 22 -12.52 0.13 -1.83
N ASN A 23 -11.78 -0.44 -2.78
CA ASN A 23 -10.39 -0.86 -2.57
C ASN A 23 -9.49 0.32 -2.22
N SER A 24 -9.64 1.44 -2.93
CA SER A 24 -8.90 2.66 -2.65
C SER A 24 -9.09 3.15 -1.21
N ILE A 25 -10.32 3.12 -0.71
CA ILE A 25 -10.62 3.56 0.66
C ILE A 25 -9.87 2.70 1.68
N VAL A 26 -9.96 1.36 1.52
CA VAL A 26 -9.29 0.42 2.43
C VAL A 26 -7.77 0.55 2.33
N PHE A 27 -7.24 0.58 1.12
CA PHE A 27 -5.79 0.65 0.89
C PHE A 27 -5.20 1.94 1.44
N ASN A 28 -5.89 3.06 1.25
CA ASN A 28 -5.45 4.35 1.79
C ASN A 28 -5.52 4.38 3.31
N HIS A 29 -6.50 3.70 3.90
CA HIS A 29 -6.59 3.56 5.35
C HIS A 29 -5.38 2.78 5.90
N ILE A 30 -5.01 1.68 5.26
CA ILE A 30 -3.84 0.88 5.63
C ILE A 30 -2.56 1.71 5.46
N LEU A 31 -2.44 2.42 4.35
CA LEU A 31 -1.29 3.29 4.08
C LEU A 31 -1.15 4.39 5.15
N GLU A 32 -2.25 4.98 5.56
CA GLU A 32 -2.26 6.01 6.60
C GLU A 32 -1.75 5.45 7.94
N ILE A 33 -2.20 4.27 8.33
CA ILE A 33 -1.73 3.59 9.54
C ILE A 33 -0.22 3.32 9.44
N CYS A 34 0.23 2.83 8.29
CA CYS A 34 1.65 2.58 8.03
C CYS A 34 2.46 3.87 8.15
N ASN A 35 2.00 4.94 7.54
CA ASN A 35 2.67 6.25 7.60
C ASN A 35 2.77 6.78 9.03
N LYS A 36 1.76 6.60 9.84
CA LYS A 36 1.79 6.99 11.26
C LYS A 36 2.86 6.22 12.01
N LYS A 37 2.99 4.92 11.74
CA LYS A 37 4.03 4.09 12.37
C LYS A 37 5.43 4.53 11.93
N ILE A 38 5.61 4.83 10.65
CA ILE A 38 6.89 5.36 10.13
C ILE A 38 7.27 6.63 10.86
N LYS A 39 6.37 7.58 10.96
CA LYS A 39 6.60 8.85 11.66
C LYS A 39 6.93 8.63 13.12
N HIS A 40 6.20 7.74 13.78
CA HIS A 40 6.45 7.44 15.19
C HIS A 40 7.86 6.88 15.41
N ILE A 41 8.28 5.93 14.57
CA ILE A 41 9.63 5.36 14.64
C ILE A 41 10.68 6.45 14.39
N ALA A 42 10.47 7.29 13.38
CA ALA A 42 11.41 8.37 13.05
C ALA A 42 11.54 9.39 14.19
N GLU A 43 10.45 9.75 14.85
CA GLU A 43 10.43 10.65 15.98
C GLU A 43 11.23 10.11 17.18
N HIS A 44 11.36 8.80 17.29
CA HIS A 44 12.11 8.13 18.33
C HIS A 44 13.53 7.71 17.90
N GLY A 45 13.99 8.25 16.78
CA GLY A 45 15.35 8.03 16.29
C GLY A 45 15.56 6.78 15.45
N GLY A 46 14.51 6.02 15.17
CA GLY A 46 14.60 4.85 14.29
C GLY A 46 14.74 5.24 12.82
N MET A 47 15.30 4.36 12.03
CA MET A 47 15.58 4.59 10.62
C MET A 47 14.94 3.54 9.70
N SER A 48 14.27 2.55 10.26
CA SER A 48 13.63 1.48 9.52
C SER A 48 12.61 0.75 10.39
N LEU A 49 11.73 0.00 9.74
CA LEU A 49 10.79 -0.87 10.45
C LEU A 49 10.34 -2.01 9.55
N TYR A 50 9.84 -3.07 10.18
CA TYR A 50 9.10 -4.13 9.50
C TYR A 50 7.62 -3.88 9.74
N TYR A 51 6.83 -3.82 8.69
CA TYR A 51 5.40 -3.59 8.77
C TYR A 51 4.64 -4.79 8.21
N LYS A 52 3.72 -5.34 9.01
CA LYS A 52 2.85 -6.41 8.56
C LYS A 52 1.60 -5.80 7.94
N ILE A 53 1.37 -6.08 6.65
CA ILE A 53 0.17 -5.61 5.97
C ILE A 53 -0.99 -6.51 6.37
N PRO A 54 -2.07 -5.94 6.93
CA PRO A 54 -3.18 -6.76 7.41
C PRO A 54 -3.96 -7.37 6.24
N PRO A 55 -4.37 -8.65 6.35
CA PRO A 55 -5.17 -9.30 5.31
C PRO A 55 -6.63 -8.87 5.32
N VAL A 56 -7.07 -8.30 6.43
CA VAL A 56 -8.45 -7.85 6.62
C VAL A 56 -8.47 -6.74 7.66
N ILE A 57 -9.37 -5.77 7.46
CA ILE A 57 -9.62 -4.69 8.43
C ILE A 57 -11.08 -4.79 8.86
N ILE A 58 -11.31 -4.89 10.17
CA ILE A 58 -12.67 -4.93 10.73
C ILE A 58 -13.39 -3.63 10.40
N GLY A 59 -14.61 -3.74 9.87
CA GLY A 59 -15.40 -2.59 9.45
C GLY A 59 -15.22 -2.18 8.01
N PHE A 60 -14.32 -2.83 7.26
CA PHE A 60 -14.09 -2.57 5.85
C PHE A 60 -14.42 -3.81 5.00
N PRO A 61 -14.81 -3.63 3.72
CA PRO A 61 -15.01 -4.75 2.82
C PRO A 61 -13.73 -5.57 2.63
N LEU A 62 -13.88 -6.85 2.33
CA LEU A 62 -12.75 -7.71 1.95
C LEU A 62 -12.08 -7.18 0.68
N TYR A 63 -10.78 -7.36 0.60
CA TYR A 63 -9.97 -6.87 -0.53
C TYR A 63 -8.97 -7.93 -0.99
N ASN A 64 -8.46 -7.75 -2.21
CA ASN A 64 -7.41 -8.61 -2.74
C ASN A 64 -6.09 -8.26 -2.06
N TYR A 65 -5.56 -9.20 -1.28
CA TYR A 65 -4.36 -8.98 -0.48
C TYR A 65 -3.12 -8.67 -1.32
N SER A 66 -2.91 -9.41 -2.41
CA SER A 66 -1.76 -9.18 -3.28
C SER A 66 -1.77 -7.79 -3.90
N ILE A 67 -2.94 -7.32 -4.33
CA ILE A 67 -3.11 -5.98 -4.89
C ILE A 67 -2.86 -4.93 -3.81
N CYS A 68 -3.33 -5.18 -2.59
CA CYS A 68 -3.08 -4.28 -1.46
C CYS A 68 -1.59 -4.13 -1.18
N VAL A 69 -0.86 -5.24 -1.09
CA VAL A 69 0.59 -5.24 -0.85
C VAL A 69 1.31 -4.45 -1.93
N GLU A 70 0.99 -4.71 -3.19
CA GLU A 70 1.59 -3.99 -4.33
C GLU A 70 1.32 -2.48 -4.25
N TYR A 71 0.10 -2.11 -3.90
CA TYR A 71 -0.29 -0.70 -3.76
C TYR A 71 0.52 -0.01 -2.65
N ILE A 72 0.60 -0.63 -1.48
CA ILE A 72 1.33 -0.06 -0.34
C ILE A 72 2.81 0.11 -0.68
N ILE A 73 3.43 -0.92 -1.25
CA ILE A 73 4.83 -0.87 -1.66
C ILE A 73 5.07 0.26 -2.66
N LYS A 74 4.21 0.35 -3.67
CA LYS A 74 4.32 1.39 -4.70
C LYS A 74 4.23 2.79 -4.11
N GLN A 75 3.26 3.04 -3.24
CA GLN A 75 3.05 4.35 -2.63
C GLN A 75 4.23 4.75 -1.75
N LEU A 76 4.76 3.82 -0.97
CA LEU A 76 5.92 4.09 -0.13
C LEU A 76 7.18 4.37 -0.97
N LYS A 77 7.37 3.64 -2.05
CA LYS A 77 8.48 3.89 -2.99
C LYS A 77 8.36 5.26 -3.66
N LEU A 78 7.14 5.66 -4.03
CA LEU A 78 6.90 6.98 -4.59
C LEU A 78 7.22 8.10 -3.60
N SER A 79 7.14 7.82 -2.31
CA SER A 79 7.53 8.75 -1.24
C SER A 79 9.04 8.81 -1.02
N GLY A 80 9.83 8.05 -1.78
CA GLY A 80 11.28 8.03 -1.68
C GLY A 80 11.86 7.01 -0.71
N LEU A 81 11.01 6.23 -0.05
CA LEU A 81 11.47 5.21 0.91
C LEU A 81 11.99 3.97 0.18
N TYR A 82 12.93 3.28 0.83
CA TYR A 82 13.30 1.93 0.42
C TYR A 82 12.28 0.95 0.98
N VAL A 83 11.76 0.08 0.13
CA VAL A 83 10.76 -0.91 0.52
C VAL A 83 11.07 -2.25 -0.13
N SER A 84 11.04 -3.30 0.65
CA SER A 84 11.28 -4.67 0.19
C SER A 84 10.30 -5.63 0.86
N GLN A 85 9.64 -6.45 0.06
CA GLN A 85 8.77 -7.51 0.61
C GLN A 85 9.63 -8.68 1.04
N LEU A 86 9.36 -9.24 2.23
CA LEU A 86 10.09 -10.40 2.70
C LEU A 86 9.67 -11.65 1.92
N PRO A 87 10.60 -12.63 1.78
CA PRO A 87 10.27 -13.88 1.12
C PRO A 87 9.32 -14.73 1.95
N PRO A 88 8.56 -15.66 1.31
CA PRO A 88 7.74 -16.60 2.05
C PRO A 88 8.54 -17.41 3.09
N PRO A 89 7.97 -17.76 4.24
CA PRO A 89 6.55 -17.55 4.63
C PRO A 89 6.22 -16.16 5.20
N ASN A 90 7.17 -15.23 5.25
CA ASN A 90 7.02 -13.91 5.85
C ASN A 90 6.65 -12.82 4.84
N ASN A 91 6.03 -13.21 3.72
CA ASN A 91 5.69 -12.29 2.63
C ASN A 91 4.53 -11.33 2.94
N SER A 92 3.93 -11.42 4.14
CA SER A 92 3.00 -10.41 4.63
C SER A 92 3.71 -9.21 5.26
N TYR A 93 5.02 -9.33 5.50
CA TYR A 93 5.84 -8.26 6.04
C TYR A 93 6.59 -7.55 4.93
N ILE A 94 6.69 -6.22 5.07
CA ILE A 94 7.57 -5.40 4.24
C ILE A 94 8.60 -4.74 5.13
N TYR A 95 9.81 -4.62 4.63
CA TYR A 95 10.89 -3.86 5.26
C TYR A 95 10.88 -2.46 4.65
N ILE A 96 10.78 -1.46 5.49
CA ILE A 96 10.75 -0.05 5.09
C ILE A 96 11.95 0.64 5.72
N SER A 97 12.71 1.35 4.92
CA SER A 97 13.93 2.03 5.41
C SER A 97 14.08 3.41 4.80
N TRP A 98 14.61 4.32 5.59
CA TRP A 98 15.06 5.64 5.13
C TRP A 98 16.51 5.89 5.53
N LYS A 99 17.25 4.81 5.83
CA LYS A 99 18.71 4.89 6.01
C LYS A 99 19.35 5.33 4.71
N LEU A 100 20.32 6.22 4.77
CA LEU A 100 21.00 6.71 3.57
C LEU A 100 21.59 5.59 2.74
N GLU A 101 22.11 4.55 3.37
CA GLU A 101 22.70 3.39 2.70
C GLU A 101 21.70 2.57 1.90
N ASP A 102 20.39 2.63 2.25
CA ASP A 102 19.34 1.89 1.57
C ASP A 102 18.66 2.71 0.46
N LEU A 103 18.86 4.02 0.44
CA LEU A 103 18.18 4.90 -0.50
C LEU A 103 18.84 4.87 -1.88
N SER A 104 18.07 5.16 -2.92
CA SER A 104 18.60 5.29 -4.27
C SER A 104 19.56 6.48 -4.36
N HIS A 105 20.50 6.42 -5.29
CA HIS A 105 21.45 7.51 -5.52
C HIS A 105 20.75 8.86 -5.77
N LYS A 106 19.66 8.84 -6.54
CA LYS A 106 18.88 10.03 -6.83
C LYS A 106 18.25 10.62 -5.57
N THR A 107 17.68 9.78 -4.71
CA THR A 107 17.06 10.21 -3.45
C THR A 107 18.11 10.77 -2.50
N LYS A 108 19.29 10.12 -2.38
CA LYS A 108 20.41 10.62 -1.58
C LYS A 108 20.84 12.01 -2.03
N SER A 109 21.01 12.20 -3.33
CA SER A 109 21.44 13.50 -3.88
C SER A 109 20.44 14.60 -3.55
N THR A 110 19.16 14.32 -3.65
CA THR A 110 18.10 15.27 -3.31
C THR A 110 18.16 15.66 -1.84
N LEU A 111 18.37 14.71 -0.92
CA LEU A 111 18.47 14.96 0.50
C LEU A 111 19.70 15.78 0.86
N LEU A 112 20.85 15.50 0.23
CA LEU A 112 22.10 16.19 0.51
C LEU A 112 22.12 17.63 0.00
N LEU A 113 21.22 17.98 -0.92
CA LEU A 113 21.10 19.33 -1.46
C LEU A 113 20.18 20.24 -0.63
N GLN A 114 19.51 19.69 0.35
CA GLN A 114 18.59 20.44 1.23
C GLN A 114 19.30 21.10 2.38
#